data_14309656dd791490d85d3ec30d0eda85
#
_entry.id   14309656dd791490d85d3ec30d0eda85
#
_cell.length_a   1.000
_cell.length_b   1.000
_cell.length_c   1.000
_cell.angle_alpha   90.00
_cell.angle_beta   90.00
_cell.angle_gamma   90.00
#
_symmetry.space_group_name_H-M   'P 1'
#
loop_
_entity.id
_entity.type
_entity.pdbx_description
1 polymer ?
#
loop_
_entity_poly.entity_id
_entity_poly.type
_entity_poly.pdbx_seq_one_letter_code
_entity_poly.pdbx_strand_id
1 'polypeptide(L)'
;MKMKSCTRVILALLPGWLALAVNSSAAESNGVLLKAKKEAESKGYIFETSRDAIVAKAKQEGAVRVLSGLDPSSYPSMMAGFKKKYPFLKIEMAEITGPDSAQRFILELKAGSRSDFDIAHASTEFYPEYLPFAKKFDLLGMAEREVLRIPPKMIDPRERSFVALGSALSAVAYNKNLISAEKVPNRWEDFLKPEFKDRKFLMDLRPHAFAAFPACPQQGLGLEWMLNLAKGLREQNPVWARGHSRALSSILAGEYALHAFVHYHSAMRAVAKDATGTLQVKMVEPVPVRLTQLEFVLASARRPHAALLYLEHEASAEGQEVIDKQDFVGSIFYPGNNMTKTIEGKRLCVNGFADFHHSSKWMAMAVEAFGFPKESQK
;
A
#
# COMPACT_ATOMS: atom_id res chain seq x y z
N MET A 1 3.10 87.39 3.63
CA MET A 1 2.81 87.91 4.99
C MET A 1 1.90 86.86 5.68
N LYS A 2 2.29 86.44 6.87
CA LYS A 2 1.64 85.45 7.80
C LYS A 2 1.69 84.01 7.44
N MET A 3 2.69 83.32 7.92
CA MET A 3 2.77 81.85 8.18
C MET A 3 1.69 81.43 9.19
N LYS A 4 1.04 80.31 8.91
CA LYS A 4 0.31 79.56 9.93
C LYS A 4 0.95 78.20 10.11
N SER A 5 1.44 77.95 11.29
CA SER A 5 1.98 76.73 11.85
C SER A 5 0.91 75.65 11.83
N CYS A 6 1.25 74.46 11.35
CA CYS A 6 0.39 73.25 11.44
C CYS A 6 1.15 72.24 12.31
N THR A 7 0.65 72.05 13.51
CA THR A 7 1.12 71.12 14.54
C THR A 7 0.86 69.67 14.10
N ARG A 8 1.91 68.88 14.01
CA ARG A 8 1.80 67.43 13.80
C ARG A 8 1.50 66.73 15.13
N VAL A 9 0.32 66.12 15.21
CA VAL A 9 0.01 65.18 16.28
C VAL A 9 0.53 63.79 15.83
N ILE A 10 1.50 63.27 16.58
CA ILE A 10 2.00 61.88 16.43
C ILE A 10 1.08 61.00 17.26
N LEU A 11 0.30 60.18 16.58
CA LEU A 11 -0.49 59.13 17.21
C LEU A 11 0.41 57.85 17.30
N ALA A 12 0.91 57.56 18.50
CA ALA A 12 1.62 56.34 18.80
C ALA A 12 0.58 55.20 18.92
N LEU A 13 0.49 54.33 17.90
CA LEU A 13 -0.26 53.10 17.96
C LEU A 13 0.57 51.99 18.59
N LEU A 14 0.11 51.48 19.69
CA LEU A 14 0.67 50.38 20.47
C LEU A 14 0.61 49.05 19.69
N PRO A 15 1.70 48.25 19.62
CA PRO A 15 1.69 46.90 19.10
C PRO A 15 1.48 45.90 20.26
N GLY A 16 0.26 45.88 20.81
CA GLY A 16 -0.02 45.02 21.98
C GLY A 16 -1.00 43.87 21.76
N TRP A 17 -1.69 43.83 20.62
CA TRP A 17 -2.79 42.90 20.47
C TRP A 17 -2.54 41.66 19.58
N LEU A 18 -1.40 41.61 18.87
CA LEU A 18 -1.10 40.44 18.04
C LEU A 18 -0.45 39.29 18.83
N ALA A 19 0.20 39.54 19.94
CA ALA A 19 0.88 38.49 20.72
C ALA A 19 -0.05 37.65 21.58
N LEU A 20 -1.23 38.15 21.95
CA LEU A 20 -2.20 37.41 22.78
C LEU A 20 -3.01 36.37 22.00
N ALA A 21 -3.31 36.60 20.71
CA ALA A 21 -4.07 35.67 19.87
C ALA A 21 -3.26 34.41 19.47
N VAL A 22 -1.94 34.55 19.29
CA VAL A 22 -1.05 33.44 18.94
C VAL A 22 -0.83 32.51 20.13
N ASN A 23 -0.76 33.02 21.33
CA ASN A 23 -0.57 32.22 22.54
C ASN A 23 -1.81 31.43 22.95
N SER A 24 -3.03 31.93 22.70
CA SER A 24 -4.26 31.18 23.00
C SER A 24 -4.47 29.99 22.05
N SER A 25 -4.20 30.17 20.77
CA SER A 25 -4.28 29.08 19.77
C SER A 25 -3.27 27.96 20.02
N ALA A 26 -2.05 28.29 20.42
CA ALA A 26 -1.03 27.29 20.75
C ALA A 26 -1.36 26.53 22.06
N ALA A 27 -1.94 27.19 23.04
CA ALA A 27 -2.36 26.56 24.29
C ALA A 27 -3.56 25.63 24.10
N GLU A 28 -4.55 26.01 23.29
CA GLU A 28 -5.69 25.18 22.91
C GLU A 28 -5.25 23.95 22.11
N SER A 29 -4.38 24.11 21.12
CA SER A 29 -3.81 23.03 20.34
C SER A 29 -3.07 22.02 21.22
N ASN A 30 -2.28 22.49 22.17
CA ASN A 30 -1.56 21.62 23.13
C ASN A 30 -2.53 20.86 24.04
N GLY A 31 -3.62 21.48 24.48
CA GLY A 31 -4.68 20.83 25.28
C GLY A 31 -5.35 19.68 24.51
N VAL A 32 -5.64 19.88 23.23
CA VAL A 32 -6.24 18.84 22.35
C VAL A 32 -5.27 17.65 22.19
N LEU A 33 -3.99 17.91 21.95
CA LEU A 33 -2.97 16.85 21.81
C LEU A 33 -2.78 16.05 23.11
N LEU A 34 -2.75 16.73 24.26
CA LEU A 34 -2.64 16.05 25.57
C LEU A 34 -3.85 15.18 25.89
N LYS A 35 -5.06 15.63 25.54
CA LYS A 35 -6.27 14.84 25.66
C LYS A 35 -6.21 13.58 24.78
N ALA A 36 -5.83 13.75 23.51
CA ALA A 36 -5.66 12.65 22.56
C ALA A 36 -4.63 11.63 23.04
N LYS A 37 -3.51 12.10 23.58
CA LYS A 37 -2.48 11.24 24.18
C LYS A 37 -3.08 10.38 25.32
N LYS A 38 -3.79 10.99 26.27
CA LYS A 38 -4.44 10.26 27.37
C LYS A 38 -5.43 9.21 26.88
N GLU A 39 -6.23 9.55 25.85
CA GLU A 39 -7.17 8.61 25.24
C GLU A 39 -6.46 7.44 24.52
N ALA A 40 -5.37 7.70 23.82
CA ALA A 40 -4.57 6.66 23.16
C ALA A 40 -3.90 5.75 24.22
N GLU A 41 -3.27 6.34 25.24
CA GLU A 41 -2.60 5.61 26.33
C GLU A 41 -3.59 4.77 27.14
N SER A 42 -4.81 5.24 27.38
CA SER A 42 -5.85 4.45 28.06
C SER A 42 -6.27 3.19 27.29
N LYS A 43 -6.02 3.16 25.97
CA LYS A 43 -6.24 2.02 25.08
C LYS A 43 -4.96 1.21 24.81
N GLY A 44 -3.86 1.52 25.50
CA GLY A 44 -2.58 0.85 25.38
C GLY A 44 -1.74 1.29 24.16
N TYR A 45 -2.06 2.42 23.53
CA TYR A 45 -1.28 2.98 22.44
C TYR A 45 -0.24 3.99 22.91
N ILE A 46 0.83 4.14 22.14
CA ILE A 46 1.85 5.17 22.29
C ILE A 46 1.46 6.35 21.39
N PHE A 47 1.42 7.54 21.96
CA PHE A 47 1.08 8.77 21.23
C PHE A 47 2.13 9.86 21.49
N GLU A 48 2.80 10.31 20.46
CA GLU A 48 3.68 11.47 20.52
C GLU A 48 2.86 12.74 20.23
N THR A 49 3.07 13.79 21.03
CA THR A 49 2.31 15.05 20.87
C THR A 49 3.04 16.10 20.05
N SER A 50 4.28 15.82 19.63
CA SER A 50 5.09 16.80 18.90
C SER A 50 5.95 16.09 17.86
N ARG A 51 5.87 16.57 16.63
CA ARG A 51 6.76 16.14 15.54
C ARG A 51 8.22 16.47 15.85
N ASP A 52 8.49 17.63 16.45
CA ASP A 52 9.85 18.02 16.81
C ASP A 52 10.45 17.08 17.86
N ALA A 53 9.64 16.61 18.81
CA ALA A 53 10.06 15.58 19.76
C ALA A 53 10.39 14.25 19.07
N ILE A 54 9.60 13.82 18.08
CA ILE A 54 9.90 12.63 17.26
C ILE A 54 11.25 12.82 16.56
N VAL A 55 11.46 13.96 15.89
CA VAL A 55 12.73 14.28 15.20
C VAL A 55 13.91 14.29 16.15
N ALA A 56 13.76 14.90 17.33
CA ALA A 56 14.83 14.96 18.34
C ALA A 56 15.23 13.55 18.85
N LYS A 57 14.25 12.70 19.13
CA LYS A 57 14.47 11.31 19.54
C LYS A 57 15.10 10.49 18.40
N ALA A 58 14.59 10.62 17.16
CA ALA A 58 15.15 9.96 15.99
C ALA A 58 16.61 10.36 15.75
N LYS A 59 16.96 11.63 15.99
CA LYS A 59 18.34 12.11 15.89
C LYS A 59 19.26 11.43 16.91
N GLN A 60 18.78 11.13 18.10
CA GLN A 60 19.52 10.36 19.11
C GLN A 60 19.66 8.88 18.70
N GLU A 61 18.64 8.32 18.03
CA GLU A 61 18.65 6.96 17.53
C GLU A 61 19.63 6.77 16.36
N GLY A 62 19.87 7.78 15.54
CA GLY A 62 20.94 7.91 14.54
C GLY A 62 20.82 7.01 13.32
N ALA A 63 19.88 6.06 13.27
CA ALA A 63 19.71 5.13 12.17
C ALA A 63 18.25 4.62 12.06
N VAL A 64 17.93 3.91 10.97
CA VAL A 64 16.74 3.08 10.80
C VAL A 64 17.07 1.87 9.93
N ARG A 65 16.50 0.72 10.24
CA ARG A 65 16.62 -0.51 9.44
C ARG A 65 15.24 -1.00 9.03
N VAL A 66 15.04 -1.17 7.74
CA VAL A 66 13.74 -1.46 7.11
C VAL A 66 13.78 -2.82 6.43
N LEU A 67 12.86 -3.69 6.80
CA LEU A 67 12.58 -4.93 6.07
C LEU A 67 11.38 -4.66 5.15
N SER A 68 11.66 -4.38 3.87
CA SER A 68 10.70 -3.83 2.92
C SER A 68 10.19 -4.86 1.92
N GLY A 69 8.93 -4.70 1.50
CA GLY A 69 8.34 -5.45 0.39
C GLY A 69 8.55 -4.83 -1.00
N LEU A 70 9.22 -3.68 -1.10
CA LEU A 70 9.58 -3.04 -2.37
C LEU A 70 10.65 -3.85 -3.12
N ASP A 71 10.69 -3.69 -4.44
CA ASP A 71 11.76 -4.25 -5.26
C ASP A 71 13.11 -3.60 -4.89
N PRO A 72 14.19 -4.37 -4.69
CA PRO A 72 15.49 -3.81 -4.35
C PRO A 72 16.03 -2.75 -5.31
N SER A 73 15.57 -2.74 -6.57
CA SER A 73 15.97 -1.72 -7.53
C SER A 73 15.46 -0.31 -7.19
N SER A 74 14.41 -0.20 -6.35
CA SER A 74 13.86 1.08 -5.87
C SER A 74 14.56 1.62 -4.61
N TYR A 75 15.31 0.78 -3.88
CA TYR A 75 15.96 1.17 -2.62
C TYR A 75 16.90 2.37 -2.74
N PRO A 76 17.78 2.46 -3.76
CA PRO A 76 18.67 3.62 -3.90
C PRO A 76 17.90 4.95 -3.93
N SER A 77 16.79 5.01 -4.67
CA SER A 77 15.96 6.20 -4.78
C SER A 77 15.25 6.52 -3.46
N MET A 78 14.66 5.51 -2.81
CA MET A 78 13.98 5.66 -1.53
C MET A 78 14.94 6.14 -0.44
N MET A 79 16.11 5.50 -0.32
CA MET A 79 17.14 5.88 0.64
C MET A 79 17.71 7.28 0.37
N ALA A 80 17.89 7.66 -0.89
CA ALA A 80 18.41 8.99 -1.25
C ALA A 80 17.44 10.09 -0.83
N GLY A 81 16.14 9.94 -1.11
CA GLY A 81 15.10 10.88 -0.67
C GLY A 81 15.05 11.00 0.85
N PHE A 82 15.08 9.88 1.56
CA PHE A 82 15.09 9.87 3.02
C PHE A 82 16.33 10.56 3.61
N LYS A 83 17.53 10.25 3.11
CA LYS A 83 18.79 10.88 3.55
C LYS A 83 18.82 12.38 3.27
N LYS A 84 18.25 12.82 2.14
CA LYS A 84 18.14 14.26 1.82
C LYS A 84 17.31 14.99 2.87
N LYS A 85 16.21 14.38 3.33
CA LYS A 85 15.30 14.96 4.33
C LYS A 85 15.84 14.85 5.76
N TYR A 86 16.52 13.74 6.07
CA TYR A 86 17.05 13.43 7.40
C TYR A 86 18.53 13.03 7.34
N PRO A 87 19.46 13.99 7.04
CA PRO A 87 20.88 13.70 6.82
C PRO A 87 21.60 13.14 8.06
N PHE A 88 20.99 13.27 9.22
CA PHE A 88 21.50 12.74 10.49
C PHE A 88 21.13 11.27 10.75
N LEU A 89 20.32 10.64 9.87
CA LEU A 89 19.93 9.23 9.98
C LEU A 89 20.67 8.37 8.95
N LYS A 90 21.24 7.27 9.40
CA LYS A 90 21.65 6.18 8.53
C LYS A 90 20.43 5.32 8.21
N ILE A 91 20.32 4.85 6.97
CA ILE A 91 19.25 3.92 6.56
C ILE A 91 19.83 2.69 5.91
N GLU A 92 19.30 1.54 6.28
CA GLU A 92 19.56 0.23 5.66
C GLU A 92 18.22 -0.41 5.31
N MET A 93 18.14 -0.97 4.11
CA MET A 93 16.95 -1.69 3.64
C MET A 93 17.33 -3.12 3.24
N ALA A 94 16.44 -4.05 3.55
CA ALA A 94 16.54 -5.44 3.12
C ALA A 94 15.18 -5.90 2.59
N GLU A 95 15.20 -6.87 1.68
CA GLU A 95 14.00 -7.38 1.03
C GLU A 95 13.34 -8.48 1.86
N ILE A 96 11.99 -8.45 1.88
CA ILE A 96 11.14 -9.58 2.28
C ILE A 96 10.02 -9.73 1.25
N THR A 97 10.04 -10.80 0.48
CA THR A 97 9.04 -11.07 -0.56
C THR A 97 8.60 -12.53 -0.57
N GLY A 98 7.35 -12.71 -0.94
CA GLY A 98 6.72 -14.01 -1.07
C GLY A 98 6.26 -14.64 0.25
N PRO A 99 5.32 -15.60 0.15
CA PRO A 99 4.70 -16.23 1.31
C PRO A 99 5.69 -16.96 2.22
N ASP A 100 6.67 -17.67 1.62
CA ASP A 100 7.64 -18.47 2.37
C ASP A 100 8.54 -17.61 3.27
N SER A 101 9.00 -16.46 2.75
CA SER A 101 9.81 -15.50 3.52
C SER A 101 8.99 -14.85 4.62
N ALA A 102 7.73 -14.48 4.32
CA ALA A 102 6.80 -13.92 5.28
C ALA A 102 6.52 -14.91 6.44
N GLN A 103 6.23 -16.16 6.10
CA GLN A 103 5.96 -17.20 7.09
C GLN A 103 7.18 -17.49 7.96
N ARG A 104 8.37 -17.59 7.37
CA ARG A 104 9.63 -17.76 8.13
C ARG A 104 9.84 -16.60 9.09
N PHE A 105 9.68 -15.37 8.64
CA PHE A 105 9.84 -14.20 9.50
C PHE A 105 8.84 -14.20 10.68
N ILE A 106 7.58 -14.58 10.43
CA ILE A 106 6.58 -14.73 11.51
C ILE A 106 7.02 -15.80 12.52
N LEU A 107 7.54 -16.94 12.08
CA LEU A 107 8.05 -17.98 12.97
C LEU A 107 9.24 -17.49 13.79
N GLU A 108 10.16 -16.74 13.22
CA GLU A 108 11.28 -16.10 13.92
C GLU A 108 10.76 -15.12 15.00
N LEU A 109 9.76 -14.29 14.68
CA LEU A 109 9.13 -13.40 15.66
C LEU A 109 8.45 -14.18 16.79
N LYS A 110 7.72 -15.27 16.48
CA LYS A 110 7.06 -16.15 17.49
C LYS A 110 8.06 -16.86 18.37
N ALA A 111 9.22 -17.21 17.84
CA ALA A 111 10.32 -17.81 18.61
C ALA A 111 11.04 -16.80 19.51
N GLY A 112 10.64 -15.53 19.53
CA GLY A 112 11.26 -14.48 20.33
C GLY A 112 12.62 -14.03 19.78
N SER A 113 12.94 -14.36 18.53
CA SER A 113 14.14 -13.86 17.85
C SER A 113 14.06 -12.35 17.76
N ARG A 114 15.07 -11.65 18.28
CA ARG A 114 15.14 -10.21 18.14
C ARG A 114 15.51 -9.86 16.70
N SER A 115 14.58 -9.27 15.99
CA SER A 115 14.87 -8.66 14.70
C SER A 115 15.76 -7.43 14.90
N ASP A 116 16.78 -7.27 14.06
CA ASP A 116 17.56 -6.04 14.01
C ASP A 116 16.89 -4.92 13.22
N PHE A 117 15.75 -5.22 12.61
CA PHE A 117 14.92 -4.25 11.89
C PHE A 117 14.05 -3.44 12.84
N ASP A 118 13.72 -2.22 12.44
CA ASP A 118 12.82 -1.31 13.15
C ASP A 118 11.43 -1.29 12.53
N ILE A 119 11.39 -1.47 11.20
CA ILE A 119 10.18 -1.58 10.39
C ILE A 119 10.18 -2.94 9.72
N ALA A 120 8.99 -3.53 9.59
CA ALA A 120 8.79 -4.71 8.81
C ALA A 120 7.57 -4.56 7.88
N HIS A 121 7.69 -5.16 6.68
CA HIS A 121 6.59 -5.37 5.78
C HIS A 121 5.74 -6.55 6.24
N ALA A 122 4.42 -6.35 6.31
CA ALA A 122 3.44 -7.39 6.59
C ALA A 122 2.79 -7.88 5.29
N SER A 123 2.86 -9.19 5.04
CA SER A 123 2.06 -9.80 3.99
C SER A 123 0.58 -9.79 4.38
N THR A 124 -0.30 -9.35 3.48
CA THR A 124 -1.75 -9.31 3.72
C THR A 124 -2.36 -10.68 4.01
N GLU A 125 -1.74 -11.74 3.50
CA GLU A 125 -2.19 -13.12 3.70
C GLU A 125 -2.04 -13.57 5.16
N PHE A 126 -1.05 -13.03 5.86
CA PHE A 126 -0.73 -13.36 7.26
C PHE A 126 -0.95 -12.16 8.18
N TYR A 127 -1.71 -11.16 7.76
CA TYR A 127 -1.91 -9.91 8.50
C TYR A 127 -2.23 -10.11 9.98
N PRO A 128 -3.18 -10.99 10.38
CA PRO A 128 -3.49 -11.22 11.79
C PRO A 128 -2.30 -11.72 12.63
N GLU A 129 -1.37 -12.42 11.99
CA GLU A 129 -0.22 -13.00 12.68
C GLU A 129 0.86 -11.97 13.04
N TYR A 130 0.88 -10.82 12.34
CA TYR A 130 1.79 -9.72 12.62
C TYR A 130 1.31 -8.80 13.77
N LEU A 131 0.00 -8.76 14.06
CA LEU A 131 -0.59 -7.83 15.02
C LEU A 131 0.09 -7.84 16.42
N PRO A 132 0.46 -9.00 17.00
CA PRO A 132 1.12 -9.05 18.31
C PRO A 132 2.53 -8.45 18.29
N PHE A 133 3.16 -8.34 17.13
CA PHE A 133 4.54 -7.88 16.97
C PHE A 133 4.68 -6.42 16.58
N ALA A 134 3.55 -5.72 16.40
CA ALA A 134 3.56 -4.30 16.14
C ALA A 134 3.74 -3.47 17.42
N LYS A 135 4.63 -2.47 17.36
CA LYS A 135 4.70 -1.43 18.37
C LYS A 135 3.43 -0.59 18.27
N LYS A 136 2.67 -0.53 19.34
CA LYS A 136 1.35 0.08 19.37
C LYS A 136 1.39 1.60 19.33
N PHE A 137 1.99 2.18 18.30
CA PHE A 137 1.82 3.61 18.01
C PHE A 137 0.41 3.88 17.50
N ASP A 138 -0.22 4.92 18.02
CA ASP A 138 -1.44 5.48 17.45
C ASP A 138 -1.12 6.33 16.22
N LEU A 139 -0.67 5.66 15.12
CA LEU A 139 -0.32 6.36 13.89
C LEU A 139 -1.50 7.15 13.34
N LEU A 140 -2.72 6.57 13.40
CA LEU A 140 -3.94 7.24 12.94
C LEU A 140 -4.22 8.52 13.74
N GLY A 141 -4.21 8.43 15.06
CA GLY A 141 -4.46 9.57 15.91
C GLY A 141 -3.40 10.67 15.78
N MET A 142 -2.13 10.28 15.57
CA MET A 142 -1.06 11.23 15.28
C MET A 142 -1.19 11.86 13.88
N ALA A 143 -1.64 11.10 12.90
CA ALA A 143 -1.87 11.60 11.54
C ALA A 143 -3.07 12.55 11.46
N GLU A 144 -4.20 12.22 12.09
CA GLU A 144 -5.39 13.07 12.17
C GLU A 144 -5.12 14.43 12.84
N ARG A 145 -4.06 14.51 13.64
CA ARG A 145 -3.64 15.73 14.37
C ARG A 145 -2.35 16.35 13.84
N GLU A 146 -1.94 15.94 12.65
CA GLU A 146 -0.77 16.46 11.93
C GLU A 146 0.57 16.32 12.68
N VAL A 147 0.63 15.47 13.71
CA VAL A 147 1.89 15.09 14.38
C VAL A 147 2.75 14.24 13.45
N LEU A 148 2.11 13.34 12.65
CA LEU A 148 2.72 12.63 11.54
C LEU A 148 2.03 13.03 10.23
N ARG A 149 2.80 13.18 9.18
CA ARG A 149 2.31 13.57 7.85
C ARG A 149 2.06 12.33 6.97
N ILE A 150 1.28 11.40 7.48
CA ILE A 150 0.82 10.21 6.77
C ILE A 150 -0.67 10.44 6.45
N PRO A 151 -1.12 10.27 5.19
CA PRO A 151 -2.55 10.37 4.89
C PRO A 151 -3.36 9.37 5.75
N PRO A 152 -4.36 9.82 6.53
CA PRO A 152 -5.11 8.93 7.44
C PRO A 152 -5.74 7.72 6.75
N LYS A 153 -6.14 7.83 5.47
CA LYS A 153 -6.69 6.72 4.68
C LYS A 153 -5.70 5.58 4.42
N MET A 154 -4.40 5.83 4.55
CA MET A 154 -3.36 4.81 4.43
C MET A 154 -3.18 4.00 5.73
N ILE A 155 -3.76 4.43 6.84
CA ILE A 155 -3.56 3.82 8.15
C ILE A 155 -4.75 2.92 8.49
N ASP A 156 -4.47 1.75 9.07
CA ASP A 156 -5.52 0.84 9.55
C ASP A 156 -6.40 1.55 10.59
N PRO A 157 -7.70 1.70 10.34
CA PRO A 157 -8.60 2.40 11.27
C PRO A 157 -8.84 1.63 12.56
N ARG A 158 -8.64 0.30 12.58
CA ARG A 158 -8.86 -0.56 13.74
C ARG A 158 -7.59 -0.73 14.55
N GLU A 159 -6.53 -1.22 13.91
CA GLU A 159 -5.26 -1.52 14.60
C GLU A 159 -4.36 -0.30 14.77
N ARG A 160 -4.62 0.77 14.02
CA ARG A 160 -4.01 2.11 14.13
C ARG A 160 -2.48 2.18 14.04
N SER A 161 -1.79 1.04 13.95
CA SER A 161 -0.32 0.88 13.96
C SER A 161 0.26 0.35 12.65
N PHE A 162 -0.59 0.11 11.64
CA PHE A 162 -0.19 -0.37 10.31
C PHE A 162 -0.51 0.66 9.25
N VAL A 163 0.37 0.78 8.26
CA VAL A 163 0.22 1.70 7.13
C VAL A 163 0.24 0.93 5.82
N ALA A 164 -0.73 1.13 4.94
CA ALA A 164 -0.76 0.60 3.58
C ALA A 164 -0.24 1.67 2.62
N LEU A 165 1.03 1.58 2.26
CA LEU A 165 1.74 2.58 1.46
C LEU A 165 1.58 2.36 -0.05
N GLY A 166 1.03 1.22 -0.45
CA GLY A 166 0.84 0.86 -1.84
C GLY A 166 -0.49 0.16 -2.14
N SER A 167 -0.74 -0.05 -3.42
CA SER A 167 -1.92 -0.76 -3.93
C SER A 167 -1.51 -1.65 -5.11
N ALA A 168 -1.88 -2.92 -5.04
CA ALA A 168 -1.69 -3.87 -6.12
C ALA A 168 -3.01 -4.06 -6.87
N LEU A 169 -3.02 -3.80 -8.18
CA LEU A 169 -4.17 -4.01 -9.05
C LEU A 169 -4.03 -5.34 -9.80
N SER A 170 -5.17 -5.90 -10.22
CA SER A 170 -5.21 -6.97 -11.19
C SER A 170 -5.81 -6.50 -12.51
N ALA A 171 -5.22 -6.94 -13.61
CA ALA A 171 -5.54 -6.52 -14.96
C ALA A 171 -5.53 -7.71 -15.93
N VAL A 172 -5.72 -7.45 -17.22
CA VAL A 172 -5.47 -8.38 -18.31
C VAL A 172 -4.27 -7.89 -19.10
N ALA A 173 -3.26 -8.74 -19.26
CA ALA A 173 -2.18 -8.51 -20.22
C ALA A 173 -2.49 -9.24 -21.53
N TYR A 174 -2.17 -8.62 -22.67
CA TYR A 174 -2.43 -9.21 -23.97
C TYR A 174 -1.38 -8.85 -25.01
N ASN A 175 -1.24 -9.72 -26.01
CA ASN A 175 -0.41 -9.49 -27.17
C ASN A 175 -1.27 -8.84 -28.27
N LYS A 176 -1.01 -7.55 -28.59
CA LYS A 176 -1.79 -6.78 -29.58
C LYS A 176 -1.73 -7.34 -31.00
N ASN A 177 -0.71 -8.17 -31.31
CA ASN A 177 -0.56 -8.80 -32.63
C ASN A 177 -1.43 -10.06 -32.78
N LEU A 178 -1.91 -10.63 -31.66
CA LEU A 178 -2.73 -11.84 -31.62
C LEU A 178 -4.21 -11.55 -31.34
N ILE A 179 -4.49 -10.46 -30.61
CA ILE A 179 -5.86 -10.06 -30.25
C ILE A 179 -5.96 -8.54 -30.22
N SER A 180 -7.01 -7.99 -30.85
CA SER A 180 -7.26 -6.56 -30.82
C SER A 180 -7.87 -6.13 -29.47
N ALA A 181 -7.66 -4.88 -29.08
CA ALA A 181 -8.11 -4.33 -27.78
C ALA A 181 -9.62 -4.46 -27.55
N GLU A 182 -10.43 -4.42 -28.63
CA GLU A 182 -11.89 -4.52 -28.57
C GLU A 182 -12.35 -5.94 -28.23
N LYS A 183 -11.56 -6.96 -28.58
CA LYS A 183 -11.84 -8.37 -28.29
C LYS A 183 -11.35 -8.81 -26.91
N VAL A 184 -10.48 -8.01 -26.27
CA VAL A 184 -10.07 -8.29 -24.89
C VAL A 184 -11.26 -8.06 -23.96
N PRO A 185 -11.58 -8.98 -23.05
CA PRO A 185 -12.68 -8.87 -22.10
C PRO A 185 -12.80 -7.51 -21.42
N ASN A 186 -14.02 -7.00 -21.27
CA ASN A 186 -14.32 -5.78 -20.52
C ASN A 186 -14.77 -6.05 -19.09
N ARG A 187 -15.30 -7.27 -18.86
CA ARG A 187 -15.76 -7.77 -17.57
C ARG A 187 -15.12 -9.13 -17.30
N TRP A 188 -15.00 -9.50 -16.05
CA TRP A 188 -14.41 -10.79 -15.68
C TRP A 188 -15.26 -11.98 -16.16
N GLU A 189 -16.59 -11.82 -16.20
CA GLU A 189 -17.51 -12.84 -16.71
C GLU A 189 -17.38 -13.06 -18.22
N ASP A 190 -16.83 -12.10 -18.96
CA ASP A 190 -16.61 -12.27 -20.41
C ASP A 190 -15.65 -13.42 -20.71
N PHE A 191 -14.73 -13.75 -19.78
CA PHE A 191 -13.88 -14.93 -19.91
C PHE A 191 -14.62 -16.26 -19.89
N LEU A 192 -15.90 -16.26 -19.49
CA LEU A 192 -16.76 -17.46 -19.51
C LEU A 192 -17.42 -17.70 -20.85
N LYS A 193 -17.24 -16.83 -21.84
CA LYS A 193 -17.79 -16.99 -23.19
C LYS A 193 -17.09 -18.14 -23.94
N PRO A 194 -17.79 -18.82 -24.88
CA PRO A 194 -17.25 -19.96 -25.62
C PRO A 194 -15.93 -19.67 -26.37
N GLU A 195 -15.72 -18.43 -26.82
CA GLU A 195 -14.50 -18.03 -27.54
C GLU A 195 -13.22 -18.11 -26.70
N PHE A 196 -13.34 -18.15 -25.37
CA PHE A 196 -12.21 -18.25 -24.45
C PHE A 196 -11.99 -19.69 -23.92
N LYS A 197 -12.75 -20.66 -24.40
CA LYS A 197 -12.65 -22.05 -23.97
C LYS A 197 -11.39 -22.72 -24.53
N ASP A 198 -10.92 -23.73 -23.80
CA ASP A 198 -9.85 -24.65 -24.19
C ASP A 198 -8.50 -23.95 -24.47
N ARG A 199 -7.82 -23.58 -23.38
CA ARG A 199 -6.44 -23.07 -23.37
C ARG A 199 -6.24 -21.75 -24.14
N LYS A 200 -7.27 -20.91 -24.24
CA LYS A 200 -7.20 -19.63 -24.97
C LYS A 200 -6.55 -18.51 -24.18
N PHE A 201 -6.38 -18.66 -22.87
CA PHE A 201 -5.74 -17.66 -22.02
C PHE A 201 -4.96 -18.30 -20.88
N LEU A 202 -4.04 -17.53 -20.32
CA LEU A 202 -3.24 -17.88 -19.14
C LEU A 202 -3.89 -17.35 -17.86
N MET A 203 -3.74 -18.10 -16.76
CA MET A 203 -4.04 -17.66 -15.39
C MET A 203 -2.92 -18.07 -14.44
N ASP A 204 -2.65 -17.25 -13.41
CA ASP A 204 -1.76 -17.65 -12.32
C ASP A 204 -2.49 -18.58 -11.34
N LEU A 205 -1.81 -19.60 -10.84
CA LEU A 205 -2.33 -20.54 -9.84
C LEU A 205 -2.69 -19.84 -8.51
N ARG A 206 -2.12 -18.68 -8.25
CA ARG A 206 -2.31 -17.92 -7.01
C ARG A 206 -3.43 -16.90 -7.18
N PRO A 207 -4.61 -17.09 -6.56
CA PRO A 207 -5.80 -16.29 -6.82
C PRO A 207 -5.86 -14.99 -6.00
N HIS A 208 -4.78 -14.21 -5.95
CA HIS A 208 -4.74 -12.98 -5.15
C HIS A 208 -5.85 -11.98 -5.49
N ALA A 209 -6.23 -11.87 -6.78
CA ALA A 209 -7.31 -11.00 -7.22
C ALA A 209 -8.67 -11.41 -6.63
N PHE A 210 -8.86 -12.71 -6.40
CA PHE A 210 -10.12 -13.26 -5.95
C PHE A 210 -10.45 -12.87 -4.51
N ALA A 211 -9.46 -12.58 -3.69
CA ALA A 211 -9.68 -12.08 -2.34
C ALA A 211 -10.31 -10.67 -2.31
N ALA A 212 -10.32 -9.93 -3.43
CA ALA A 212 -10.96 -8.62 -3.49
C ALA A 212 -12.49 -8.70 -3.68
N PHE A 213 -12.99 -9.67 -4.45
CA PHE A 213 -14.40 -9.74 -4.81
C PHE A 213 -15.36 -9.89 -3.61
N PRO A 214 -15.06 -10.72 -2.59
CA PRO A 214 -15.91 -10.83 -1.41
C PRO A 214 -16.02 -9.54 -0.60
N ALA A 215 -15.06 -8.63 -0.74
CA ALA A 215 -15.07 -7.31 -0.08
C ALA A 215 -16.08 -6.31 -0.71
N CYS A 216 -16.74 -6.68 -1.81
CA CYS A 216 -17.60 -5.77 -2.58
C CYS A 216 -19.05 -6.25 -2.75
N PRO A 217 -19.75 -6.71 -1.69
CA PRO A 217 -21.13 -7.20 -1.81
C PRO A 217 -22.09 -6.08 -2.27
N GLN A 218 -21.80 -4.82 -1.96
CA GLN A 218 -22.58 -3.65 -2.39
C GLN A 218 -22.55 -3.41 -3.90
N GLN A 219 -21.66 -4.08 -4.64
CA GLN A 219 -21.55 -4.02 -6.10
C GLN A 219 -22.17 -5.25 -6.78
N GLY A 220 -22.94 -6.06 -6.07
CA GLY A 220 -23.48 -7.33 -6.57
C GLY A 220 -22.46 -8.45 -6.67
N LEU A 221 -21.28 -8.28 -6.05
CA LEU A 221 -20.23 -9.28 -5.94
C LEU A 221 -20.38 -10.06 -4.62
N GLY A 222 -19.33 -10.53 -4.05
CA GLY A 222 -19.37 -11.27 -2.79
C GLY A 222 -18.79 -12.68 -2.96
N LEU A 223 -18.86 -13.45 -1.90
CA LEU A 223 -18.24 -14.77 -1.85
C LEU A 223 -18.84 -15.74 -2.88
N GLU A 224 -20.17 -15.77 -3.01
CA GLU A 224 -20.85 -16.66 -3.94
C GLU A 224 -20.51 -16.32 -5.40
N TRP A 225 -20.54 -15.03 -5.74
CA TRP A 225 -20.17 -14.57 -7.08
C TRP A 225 -18.71 -14.97 -7.41
N MET A 226 -17.78 -14.76 -6.48
CA MET A 226 -16.38 -15.15 -6.65
C MET A 226 -16.23 -16.65 -6.90
N LEU A 227 -16.93 -17.48 -6.13
CA LEU A 227 -16.89 -18.95 -6.29
C LEU A 227 -17.48 -19.40 -7.62
N ASN A 228 -18.58 -18.79 -8.07
CA ASN A 228 -19.20 -19.09 -9.35
C ASN A 228 -18.28 -18.68 -10.52
N LEU A 229 -17.65 -17.50 -10.44
CA LEU A 229 -16.64 -17.08 -11.41
C LEU A 229 -15.46 -18.08 -11.46
N ALA A 230 -14.94 -18.47 -10.29
CA ALA A 230 -13.81 -19.41 -10.20
C ALA A 230 -14.14 -20.78 -10.84
N LYS A 231 -15.33 -21.33 -10.57
CA LYS A 231 -15.82 -22.57 -11.20
C LYS A 231 -15.97 -22.42 -12.71
N GLY A 232 -16.60 -21.33 -13.18
CA GLY A 232 -16.76 -21.07 -14.60
C GLY A 232 -15.40 -20.93 -15.33
N LEU A 233 -14.42 -20.26 -14.72
CA LEU A 233 -13.07 -20.14 -15.28
C LEU A 233 -12.36 -21.50 -15.35
N ARG A 234 -12.54 -22.38 -14.37
CA ARG A 234 -12.07 -23.76 -14.45
C ARG A 234 -12.65 -24.50 -15.65
N GLU A 235 -13.96 -24.35 -15.92
CA GLU A 235 -14.65 -24.96 -17.03
C GLU A 235 -14.17 -24.43 -18.40
N GLN A 236 -13.59 -23.23 -18.45
CA GLN A 236 -12.93 -22.70 -19.63
C GLN A 236 -11.59 -23.39 -19.93
N ASN A 237 -11.07 -24.21 -19.00
CA ASN A 237 -9.82 -24.94 -19.18
C ASN A 237 -8.64 -24.01 -19.56
N PRO A 238 -8.32 -22.97 -18.75
CA PRO A 238 -7.21 -22.07 -19.05
C PRO A 238 -5.86 -22.76 -18.91
N VAL A 239 -4.81 -22.13 -19.39
CA VAL A 239 -3.44 -22.56 -19.12
C VAL A 239 -2.98 -22.00 -17.78
N TRP A 240 -2.75 -22.86 -16.82
CA TRP A 240 -2.28 -22.49 -15.50
C TRP A 240 -0.79 -22.26 -15.48
N ALA A 241 -0.39 -21.06 -15.09
CA ALA A 241 1.02 -20.66 -14.95
C ALA A 241 1.38 -20.48 -13.47
N ARG A 242 2.60 -20.81 -13.12
CA ARG A 242 3.16 -20.49 -11.80
C ARG A 242 4.02 -19.25 -11.92
N GLY A 243 3.44 -18.09 -11.61
CA GLY A 243 4.11 -16.80 -11.63
C GLY A 243 3.85 -15.98 -12.90
N HIS A 244 3.62 -14.68 -12.68
CA HIS A 244 3.28 -13.74 -13.75
C HIS A 244 4.43 -13.52 -14.74
N SER A 245 5.69 -13.49 -14.29
CA SER A 245 6.85 -13.24 -15.17
C SER A 245 6.94 -14.26 -16.30
N ARG A 246 6.79 -15.55 -16.00
CA ARG A 246 6.81 -16.62 -17.00
C ARG A 246 5.62 -16.50 -17.97
N ALA A 247 4.43 -16.25 -17.44
CA ALA A 247 3.23 -16.07 -18.26
C ALA A 247 3.38 -14.86 -19.22
N LEU A 248 3.92 -13.74 -18.74
CA LEU A 248 4.16 -12.55 -19.56
C LEU A 248 5.22 -12.81 -20.65
N SER A 249 6.25 -13.60 -20.37
CA SER A 249 7.22 -14.04 -21.39
C SER A 249 6.54 -14.85 -22.50
N SER A 250 5.63 -15.77 -22.17
CA SER A 250 4.84 -16.53 -23.16
C SER A 250 3.89 -15.65 -23.99
N ILE A 251 3.31 -14.59 -23.40
CA ILE A 251 2.54 -13.58 -24.14
C ILE A 251 3.43 -12.82 -25.14
N LEU A 252 4.61 -12.36 -24.68
CA LEU A 252 5.58 -11.66 -25.54
C LEU A 252 6.11 -12.53 -26.70
N ALA A 253 6.34 -13.82 -26.43
CA ALA A 253 6.74 -14.80 -27.43
C ALA A 253 5.65 -15.15 -28.44
N GLY A 254 4.40 -14.69 -28.23
CA GLY A 254 3.27 -15.00 -29.10
C GLY A 254 2.69 -16.41 -28.91
N GLU A 255 3.04 -17.10 -27.84
CA GLU A 255 2.51 -18.42 -27.53
C GLU A 255 1.03 -18.36 -27.09
N TYR A 256 0.65 -17.26 -26.40
CA TYR A 256 -0.70 -16.99 -25.93
C TYR A 256 -1.09 -15.52 -26.17
N ALA A 257 -2.40 -15.31 -26.42
CA ALA A 257 -2.93 -13.99 -26.66
C ALA A 257 -3.20 -13.18 -25.38
N LEU A 258 -3.59 -13.86 -24.28
CA LEU A 258 -4.12 -13.23 -23.06
C LEU A 258 -3.56 -13.86 -21.79
N HIS A 259 -3.34 -13.03 -20.77
CA HIS A 259 -3.14 -13.45 -19.37
C HIS A 259 -4.14 -12.72 -18.48
N ALA A 260 -5.11 -13.45 -17.94
CA ALA A 260 -6.14 -12.94 -17.06
C ALA A 260 -5.63 -12.80 -15.61
N PHE A 261 -6.14 -11.82 -14.90
CA PHE A 261 -5.81 -11.53 -13.48
C PHE A 261 -4.32 -11.33 -13.22
N VAL A 262 -3.59 -10.82 -14.21
CA VAL A 262 -2.18 -10.50 -14.02
C VAL A 262 -2.01 -9.37 -13.00
N HIS A 263 -0.99 -9.45 -12.16
CA HIS A 263 -0.62 -8.31 -11.33
C HIS A 263 -0.17 -7.13 -12.22
N TYR A 264 -0.83 -6.00 -12.08
CA TYR A 264 -0.57 -4.80 -12.87
C TYR A 264 0.90 -4.39 -12.82
N HIS A 265 1.51 -4.34 -11.64
CA HIS A 265 2.92 -4.00 -11.48
C HIS A 265 3.86 -4.97 -12.22
N SER A 266 3.55 -6.28 -12.23
CA SER A 266 4.34 -7.26 -12.98
C SER A 266 4.20 -7.05 -14.50
N ALA A 267 2.98 -6.75 -14.97
CA ALA A 267 2.73 -6.44 -16.37
C ALA A 267 3.42 -5.15 -16.79
N MET A 268 3.37 -4.09 -15.98
CA MET A 268 4.00 -2.80 -16.30
C MET A 268 5.53 -2.89 -16.32
N ARG A 269 6.13 -3.68 -15.42
CA ARG A 269 7.58 -3.96 -15.51
C ARG A 269 7.96 -4.70 -16.80
N ALA A 270 7.10 -5.59 -17.30
CA ALA A 270 7.31 -6.27 -18.58
C ALA A 270 7.10 -5.30 -19.76
N VAL A 271 6.05 -4.47 -19.72
CA VAL A 271 5.81 -3.42 -20.73
C VAL A 271 6.99 -2.45 -20.81
N ALA A 272 7.55 -2.02 -19.67
CA ALA A 272 8.71 -1.12 -19.65
C ALA A 272 9.97 -1.72 -20.31
N LYS A 273 10.07 -3.04 -20.40
CA LYS A 273 11.17 -3.78 -21.05
C LYS A 273 10.84 -4.20 -22.49
N ASP A 274 9.61 -4.07 -22.93
CA ASP A 274 9.16 -4.46 -24.26
C ASP A 274 9.40 -3.34 -25.29
N ALA A 275 10.54 -3.39 -25.95
CA ALA A 275 10.94 -2.43 -27.00
C ALA A 275 9.99 -2.47 -28.22
N THR A 276 9.23 -3.55 -28.43
CA THR A 276 8.33 -3.72 -29.59
C THR A 276 6.94 -3.16 -29.33
N GLY A 277 6.60 -2.88 -28.08
CA GLY A 277 5.26 -2.47 -27.68
C GLY A 277 4.19 -3.51 -27.97
N THR A 278 4.58 -4.78 -28.04
CA THR A 278 3.67 -5.92 -28.29
C THR A 278 2.75 -6.19 -27.11
N LEU A 279 3.29 -6.11 -25.90
CA LEU A 279 2.57 -6.34 -24.66
C LEU A 279 1.73 -5.13 -24.27
N GLN A 280 0.44 -5.34 -24.11
CA GLN A 280 -0.50 -4.31 -23.68
C GLN A 280 -1.23 -4.75 -22.41
N VAL A 281 -1.76 -3.78 -21.65
CA VAL A 281 -2.49 -4.02 -20.40
C VAL A 281 -3.85 -3.34 -20.46
N LYS A 282 -4.90 -4.05 -20.08
CA LYS A 282 -6.27 -3.55 -20.00
C LYS A 282 -6.83 -3.75 -18.59
N MET A 283 -7.37 -2.66 -18.03
CA MET A 283 -8.14 -2.74 -16.78
C MET A 283 -9.53 -3.29 -17.07
N VAL A 284 -9.90 -4.34 -16.33
CA VAL A 284 -11.20 -5.00 -16.41
C VAL A 284 -11.97 -4.71 -15.14
N GLU A 285 -13.25 -4.34 -15.28
CA GLU A 285 -14.08 -3.92 -14.15
C GLU A 285 -14.97 -5.05 -13.61
N PRO A 286 -15.24 -5.00 -12.28
CA PRO A 286 -14.62 -4.12 -11.30
C PRO A 286 -13.14 -4.46 -11.13
N VAL A 287 -12.29 -3.42 -10.98
CA VAL A 287 -10.84 -3.61 -10.84
C VAL A 287 -10.54 -4.18 -9.45
N PRO A 288 -9.99 -5.40 -9.35
CA PRO A 288 -9.55 -5.94 -8.07
C PRO A 288 -8.34 -5.17 -7.57
N VAL A 289 -8.47 -4.62 -6.39
CA VAL A 289 -7.41 -3.85 -5.69
C VAL A 289 -7.12 -4.55 -4.37
N ARG A 290 -5.85 -4.74 -4.08
CA ARG A 290 -5.37 -5.16 -2.78
C ARG A 290 -4.46 -4.05 -2.22
N LEU A 291 -4.75 -3.56 -1.02
CA LEU A 291 -3.79 -2.72 -0.32
C LEU A 291 -2.54 -3.53 -0.04
N THR A 292 -1.38 -2.95 -0.29
CA THR A 292 -0.07 -3.60 -0.15
C THR A 292 0.95 -2.64 0.42
N GLN A 293 2.22 -3.03 0.48
CA GLN A 293 3.25 -2.28 1.21
C GLN A 293 2.75 -1.92 2.60
N LEU A 294 2.24 -2.98 3.29
CA LEU A 294 1.80 -2.88 4.66
C LEU A 294 3.03 -2.83 5.56
N GLU A 295 3.27 -1.70 6.15
CA GLU A 295 4.42 -1.53 7.03
C GLU A 295 3.99 -1.16 8.44
N PHE A 296 4.79 -1.58 9.41
CA PHE A 296 4.59 -1.32 10.82
C PHE A 296 5.93 -1.26 11.56
N VAL A 297 5.95 -0.50 12.66
CA VAL A 297 7.11 -0.47 13.56
C VAL A 297 7.10 -1.72 14.42
N LEU A 298 8.19 -2.48 14.44
CA LEU A 298 8.31 -3.67 15.27
C LEU A 298 8.26 -3.32 16.77
N ALA A 299 7.61 -4.16 17.58
CA ALA A 299 7.58 -4.00 19.03
C ALA A 299 9.00 -4.00 19.63
N SER A 300 9.92 -4.78 19.03
CA SER A 300 11.33 -4.88 19.39
C SER A 300 12.20 -3.77 18.82
N ALA A 301 11.66 -2.83 18.02
CA ALA A 301 12.42 -1.77 17.38
C ALA A 301 13.27 -0.98 18.37
N ARG A 302 14.55 -0.85 18.07
CA ARG A 302 15.52 -0.07 18.86
C ARG A 302 15.48 1.41 18.50
N ARG A 303 14.96 1.76 17.31
CA ARG A 303 14.95 3.10 16.72
C ARG A 303 13.53 3.46 16.25
N PRO A 304 12.55 3.44 17.19
CA PRO A 304 11.14 3.55 16.83
C PRO A 304 10.75 4.94 16.30
N HIS A 305 11.45 6.00 16.71
CA HIS A 305 11.14 7.35 16.23
C HIS A 305 11.73 7.61 14.83
N ALA A 306 12.91 7.08 14.54
CA ALA A 306 13.48 7.07 13.19
C ALA A 306 12.57 6.25 12.24
N ALA A 307 11.98 5.15 12.73
CA ALA A 307 10.99 4.37 11.99
C ALA A 307 9.73 5.18 11.67
N LEU A 308 9.20 5.97 12.61
CA LEU A 308 8.07 6.87 12.32
C LEU A 308 8.38 7.88 11.21
N LEU A 309 9.59 8.46 11.21
CA LEU A 309 10.02 9.37 10.15
C LEU A 309 10.18 8.68 8.79
N TYR A 310 10.57 7.42 8.77
CA TYR A 310 10.66 6.64 7.54
C TYR A 310 9.26 6.34 6.96
N LEU A 311 8.30 5.88 7.78
CA LEU A 311 6.92 5.68 7.35
C LEU A 311 6.30 6.98 6.80
N GLU A 312 6.58 8.12 7.45
CA GLU A 312 6.15 9.43 6.96
C GLU A 312 6.82 9.79 5.61
N HIS A 313 8.10 9.44 5.43
CA HIS A 313 8.80 9.69 4.17
C HIS A 313 8.22 8.82 3.04
N GLU A 314 8.01 7.55 3.27
CA GLU A 314 7.45 6.62 2.28
C GLU A 314 6.00 7.01 1.88
N ALA A 315 5.22 7.55 2.82
CA ALA A 315 3.89 8.11 2.58
C ALA A 315 3.90 9.50 1.91
N SER A 316 5.06 10.19 1.85
CA SER A 316 5.19 11.52 1.26
C SER A 316 5.16 11.49 -0.27
N ALA A 317 5.07 12.69 -0.89
CA ALA A 317 5.13 12.82 -2.36
C ALA A 317 6.38 12.16 -2.95
N GLU A 318 7.55 12.36 -2.33
CA GLU A 318 8.82 11.80 -2.79
C GLU A 318 8.83 10.26 -2.69
N GLY A 319 8.39 9.70 -1.56
CA GLY A 319 8.28 8.24 -1.37
C GLY A 319 7.25 7.62 -2.29
N GLN A 320 6.07 8.23 -2.41
CA GLN A 320 5.02 7.75 -3.30
C GLN A 320 5.41 7.83 -4.78
N GLU A 321 6.24 8.79 -5.18
CA GLU A 321 6.78 8.84 -6.55
C GLU A 321 7.68 7.63 -6.85
N VAL A 322 8.52 7.20 -5.90
CA VAL A 322 9.35 5.99 -6.05
C VAL A 322 8.46 4.75 -6.16
N ILE A 323 7.52 4.56 -5.24
CA ILE A 323 6.61 3.41 -5.21
C ILE A 323 5.77 3.32 -6.50
N ASP A 324 5.26 4.46 -6.96
CA ASP A 324 4.39 4.53 -8.14
C ASP A 324 5.14 4.32 -9.46
N LYS A 325 6.34 4.93 -9.61
CA LYS A 325 7.09 4.91 -10.88
C LYS A 325 8.03 3.72 -11.04
N GLN A 326 8.61 3.22 -9.94
CA GLN A 326 9.60 2.16 -10.01
C GLN A 326 9.00 0.78 -9.67
N ASP A 327 8.09 0.73 -8.69
CA ASP A 327 7.42 -0.51 -8.28
C ASP A 327 6.04 -0.70 -8.90
N PHE A 328 5.43 0.34 -9.49
CA PHE A 328 4.09 0.32 -10.08
C PHE A 328 3.00 -0.14 -9.09
N VAL A 329 3.18 0.16 -7.80
CA VAL A 329 2.22 -0.14 -6.73
C VAL A 329 1.82 1.11 -5.94
N GLY A 330 1.81 2.27 -6.58
CA GLY A 330 1.40 3.53 -5.95
C GLY A 330 0.08 3.42 -5.19
N SER A 331 -0.08 4.18 -4.10
CA SER A 331 -1.29 4.13 -3.30
C SER A 331 -2.50 4.72 -4.04
N ILE A 332 -3.64 4.02 -4.01
CA ILE A 332 -4.94 4.55 -4.49
C ILE A 332 -5.43 5.73 -3.63
N PHE A 333 -4.85 5.94 -2.46
CA PHE A 333 -5.19 7.05 -1.55
C PHE A 333 -4.31 8.27 -1.75
N TYR A 334 -3.31 8.20 -2.64
CA TYR A 334 -2.43 9.32 -2.93
C TYR A 334 -2.84 9.99 -4.25
N PRO A 335 -3.43 11.19 -4.22
CA PRO A 335 -3.98 11.82 -5.40
C PRO A 335 -2.89 12.24 -6.40
N GLY A 336 -3.17 12.06 -7.69
CA GLY A 336 -2.35 12.55 -8.80
C GLY A 336 -1.16 11.66 -9.19
N ASN A 337 -0.95 10.52 -8.53
CA ASN A 337 0.02 9.52 -8.96
C ASN A 337 -0.48 8.75 -10.21
N ASN A 338 0.39 7.93 -10.84
CA ASN A 338 0.00 7.16 -12.03
C ASN A 338 -1.07 6.11 -11.71
N MET A 339 -1.02 5.54 -10.50
CA MET A 339 -2.00 4.57 -10.04
C MET A 339 -3.41 5.17 -10.04
N THR A 340 -3.61 6.34 -9.42
CA THR A 340 -4.93 6.99 -9.37
C THR A 340 -5.43 7.40 -10.75
N LYS A 341 -4.54 7.83 -11.66
CA LYS A 341 -4.90 8.11 -13.06
C LYS A 341 -5.33 6.84 -13.81
N THR A 342 -4.64 5.73 -13.58
CA THR A 342 -4.95 4.44 -14.23
C THR A 342 -6.34 3.91 -13.86
N ILE A 343 -6.81 4.19 -12.66
CA ILE A 343 -8.11 3.73 -12.15
C ILE A 343 -9.19 4.82 -12.15
N GLU A 344 -8.91 5.99 -12.70
CA GLU A 344 -9.86 7.09 -12.77
C GLU A 344 -11.15 6.67 -13.48
N GLY A 345 -12.30 6.98 -12.87
CA GLY A 345 -13.62 6.62 -13.40
C GLY A 345 -13.96 5.12 -13.36
N LYS A 346 -13.09 4.27 -12.83
CA LYS A 346 -13.33 2.83 -12.77
C LYS A 346 -13.97 2.39 -11.46
N ARG A 347 -14.79 1.36 -11.54
CA ARG A 347 -15.30 0.68 -10.34
C ARG A 347 -14.20 -0.18 -9.74
N LEU A 348 -13.90 0.06 -8.47
CA LEU A 348 -12.87 -0.66 -7.73
C LEU A 348 -13.50 -1.66 -6.77
N CYS A 349 -12.85 -2.80 -6.62
CA CYS A 349 -13.14 -3.75 -5.56
C CYS A 349 -11.90 -3.88 -4.67
N VAL A 350 -11.96 -3.25 -3.49
CA VAL A 350 -10.80 -3.07 -2.62
C VAL A 350 -10.81 -4.08 -1.49
N ASN A 351 -9.82 -4.98 -1.49
CA ASN A 351 -9.45 -5.79 -0.34
C ASN A 351 -8.56 -4.92 0.57
N GLY A 352 -9.14 -4.44 1.65
CA GLY A 352 -8.54 -3.50 2.58
C GLY A 352 -8.35 -4.08 3.97
N PHE A 353 -8.00 -3.22 4.92
CA PHE A 353 -7.71 -3.62 6.31
C PHE A 353 -8.83 -4.45 6.96
N ALA A 354 -10.09 -4.10 6.72
CA ALA A 354 -11.22 -4.84 7.28
C ALA A 354 -11.30 -6.29 6.76
N ASP A 355 -10.78 -6.54 5.57
CA ASP A 355 -10.92 -7.80 4.84
C ASP A 355 -9.71 -8.74 5.02
N PHE A 356 -8.56 -8.22 5.46
CA PHE A 356 -7.32 -9.00 5.58
C PHE A 356 -7.46 -10.20 6.51
N HIS A 357 -8.31 -10.14 7.52
CA HIS A 357 -8.62 -11.28 8.39
C HIS A 357 -9.29 -12.45 7.65
N HIS A 358 -9.83 -12.21 6.47
CA HIS A 358 -10.53 -13.20 5.65
C HIS A 358 -9.79 -13.58 4.36
N SER A 359 -8.77 -12.81 3.96
CA SER A 359 -8.11 -12.94 2.66
C SER A 359 -7.56 -14.33 2.40
N SER A 360 -6.83 -14.93 3.34
CA SER A 360 -6.31 -16.30 3.20
C SER A 360 -7.41 -17.33 3.01
N LYS A 361 -8.51 -17.22 3.77
CA LYS A 361 -9.66 -18.11 3.64
C LYS A 361 -10.31 -17.97 2.26
N TRP A 362 -10.53 -16.76 1.79
CA TRP A 362 -11.14 -16.51 0.47
C TRP A 362 -10.26 -17.03 -0.67
N MET A 363 -8.94 -16.84 -0.58
CA MET A 363 -8.01 -17.42 -1.57
C MET A 363 -8.03 -18.94 -1.56
N ALA A 364 -8.03 -19.58 -0.39
CA ALA A 364 -8.13 -21.03 -0.30
C ALA A 364 -9.42 -21.56 -0.92
N MET A 365 -10.55 -20.90 -0.71
CA MET A 365 -11.84 -21.26 -1.31
C MET A 365 -11.82 -21.08 -2.84
N ALA A 366 -11.13 -20.06 -3.37
CA ALA A 366 -10.97 -19.89 -4.81
C ALA A 366 -10.10 -21.00 -5.42
N VAL A 367 -8.99 -21.38 -4.76
CA VAL A 367 -8.14 -22.51 -5.18
C VAL A 367 -8.93 -23.81 -5.23
N GLU A 368 -9.78 -24.07 -4.24
CA GLU A 368 -10.66 -25.24 -4.22
C GLU A 368 -11.68 -25.21 -5.39
N ALA A 369 -12.25 -24.03 -5.67
CA ALA A 369 -13.19 -23.84 -6.77
C ALA A 369 -12.51 -24.01 -8.15
N PHE A 370 -11.23 -23.69 -8.30
CA PHE A 370 -10.42 -24.00 -9.49
C PHE A 370 -10.16 -25.49 -9.66
N GLY A 371 -10.45 -26.31 -8.65
CA GLY A 371 -10.28 -27.77 -8.68
C GLY A 371 -8.86 -28.23 -8.34
N PHE A 372 -8.03 -27.38 -7.77
CA PHE A 372 -6.74 -27.81 -7.24
C PHE A 372 -6.92 -28.50 -5.88
N PRO A 373 -6.15 -29.59 -5.62
CA PRO A 373 -6.19 -30.24 -4.33
C PRO A 373 -5.75 -29.24 -3.24
N LYS A 374 -6.39 -29.30 -2.08
CA LYS A 374 -5.89 -28.60 -0.89
C LYS A 374 -4.44 -29.06 -0.68
N GLU A 375 -3.48 -28.14 -0.69
CA GLU A 375 -2.16 -28.48 -0.17
C GLU A 375 -2.40 -28.99 1.26
N SER A 376 -2.12 -30.27 1.47
CA SER A 376 -2.14 -30.83 2.81
C SER A 376 -1.16 -29.99 3.62
N GLN A 377 -1.69 -29.25 4.58
CA GLN A 377 -0.87 -28.61 5.62
C GLN A 377 -0.10 -29.71 6.33
N LYS A 378 1.11 -29.96 5.88
CA LYS A 378 2.09 -30.81 6.55
C LYS A 378 3.08 -29.91 7.27
#